data_023e8a6e920b0b6b868203b63cba0cc2
#
_entry.id   023e8a6e920b0b6b868203b63cba0cc2
#
_cell.length_a   1.000
_cell.length_b   1.000
_cell.length_c   1.000
_cell.angle_alpha   90.00
_cell.angle_beta   90.00
_cell.angle_gamma   90.00
#
_symmetry.space_group_name_H-M   'P 1'
#
loop_
_entity.id
_entity.type
_entity.pdbx_description
1 polymer ?
#
loop_
_entity_poly.entity_id
_entity_poly.type
_entity_poly.pdbx_seq_one_letter_code
_entity_poly.pdbx_strand_id
1 'polypeptide(L)'
;MTGPAPSRPRPADLLSVGRPEPLPGRPTLTTPPRLQPPAVADLQRQRLAAQPWLGLGGLLLAAVVFFALALGTGSTTTSLLILGPISTFALPAVAMVAFWWNDWPGSELTTPWTGLIDTLLVVATAIVLTIAGQAIIERPDIRGVFEATPGPGVPVTFPATLALAGAAFSAMLQLSLVCERWPLAGVGRLRSGIAALALSWAIGIGAYFLFVNLDAVPTGERAAAGLRNPGGPIAAPGFGSALIAVGVWQAVFFIALRGWPVNSITRRSRRLLTGNALVIGVGALTYIVLRNLAHWQPAAISAVCGCVISAALIVGMLFEGWPAARLPTAPGRALTLALTALVALALNRALAAYADGVHWTRATPHDWITTAALSFIGAGIILHVGIGLRWPFAQKANRHP
;
A
#
# COMPACT_ATOMS: atom_id res chain seq x y z
N MET A 1 42.79 -49.20 59.96
CA MET A 1 43.04 -47.96 59.29
C MET A 1 42.38 -48.06 57.92
N THR A 2 41.14 -47.58 57.81
CA THR A 2 40.37 -47.59 56.58
C THR A 2 40.33 -46.16 56.05
N GLY A 3 40.97 -45.92 54.88
CA GLY A 3 40.97 -44.60 54.20
C GLY A 3 39.61 -44.30 53.56
N PRO A 4 39.24 -42.99 53.43
CA PRO A 4 37.95 -42.60 52.85
C PRO A 4 37.89 -42.85 51.34
N ALA A 5 36.73 -43.30 50.86
CA ALA A 5 36.44 -43.55 49.46
C ALA A 5 36.38 -42.21 48.64
N PRO A 6 36.82 -42.23 47.37
CA PRO A 6 36.78 -41.06 46.55
C PRO A 6 35.32 -40.64 46.19
N SER A 7 35.01 -39.35 46.37
CA SER A 7 33.71 -38.75 46.04
C SER A 7 33.44 -38.74 44.53
N ARG A 8 32.27 -39.21 44.12
CA ARG A 8 31.78 -39.11 42.71
C ARG A 8 31.54 -37.65 42.33
N PRO A 9 31.97 -37.22 41.13
CA PRO A 9 31.69 -35.86 40.66
C PRO A 9 30.17 -35.63 40.45
N ARG A 10 29.71 -34.44 40.79
CA ARG A 10 28.30 -34.03 40.64
C ARG A 10 27.93 -33.85 39.16
N PRO A 11 26.68 -34.14 38.74
CA PRO A 11 26.25 -33.99 37.35
C PRO A 11 26.35 -32.56 36.76
N ALA A 12 26.56 -31.55 37.58
CA ALA A 12 26.70 -30.15 37.13
C ALA A 12 28.05 -29.83 36.47
N ASP A 13 29.08 -30.65 36.67
CA ASP A 13 30.43 -30.36 36.13
C ASP A 13 30.65 -30.88 34.69
N LEU A 14 29.66 -31.57 34.12
CA LEU A 14 29.75 -32.12 32.75
C LEU A 14 29.18 -31.22 31.66
N LEU A 15 28.68 -30.02 31.95
CA LEU A 15 28.10 -29.09 30.99
C LEU A 15 28.96 -27.85 30.67
N SER A 16 30.22 -27.81 31.10
CA SER A 16 31.18 -26.80 30.65
C SER A 16 31.88 -27.22 29.35
N VAL A 17 31.12 -27.48 28.29
CA VAL A 17 31.67 -27.52 26.94
C VAL A 17 32.02 -26.10 26.57
N GLY A 18 33.32 -25.80 26.43
CA GLY A 18 33.87 -24.50 26.14
C GLY A 18 33.17 -23.83 24.95
N ARG A 19 32.77 -22.57 25.15
CA ARG A 19 32.36 -21.71 24.05
C ARG A 19 33.52 -21.69 23.04
N PRO A 20 33.28 -21.96 21.73
CA PRO A 20 34.33 -21.82 20.73
C PRO A 20 34.79 -20.37 20.73
N GLU A 21 36.06 -20.12 20.84
CA GLU A 21 36.69 -18.81 20.65
C GLU A 21 36.31 -18.26 19.26
N PRO A 22 35.96 -16.96 19.14
CA PRO A 22 35.68 -16.37 17.87
C PRO A 22 36.94 -16.37 17.00
N LEU A 23 36.85 -16.99 15.83
CA LEU A 23 37.93 -17.01 14.81
C LEU A 23 38.35 -15.60 14.48
N PRO A 24 39.62 -15.23 14.58
CA PRO A 24 40.11 -13.91 14.19
C PRO A 24 39.98 -13.75 12.67
N GLY A 25 39.28 -12.70 12.22
CA GLY A 25 39.32 -12.26 10.83
C GLY A 25 38.03 -12.30 10.02
N ARG A 26 36.85 -12.61 10.60
CA ARG A 26 35.59 -12.28 9.90
C ARG A 26 35.26 -10.82 10.12
N PRO A 27 35.12 -9.99 9.03
CA PRO A 27 34.54 -8.67 9.17
C PRO A 27 33.15 -8.85 9.76
N THR A 28 32.92 -8.32 10.94
CA THR A 28 31.57 -8.19 11.52
C THR A 28 30.78 -7.36 10.53
N LEU A 29 29.85 -7.97 9.81
CA LEU A 29 28.80 -7.24 9.11
C LEU A 29 28.12 -6.41 10.19
N THR A 30 28.52 -5.13 10.29
CA THR A 30 27.87 -4.15 11.15
C THR A 30 26.45 -4.04 10.66
N THR A 31 25.53 -4.71 11.36
CA THR A 31 24.10 -4.48 11.22
C THR A 31 23.91 -2.97 11.34
N PRO A 32 23.28 -2.30 10.37
CA PRO A 32 23.07 -0.85 10.48
C PRO A 32 22.46 -0.58 11.83
N PRO A 33 22.92 0.43 12.59
CA PRO A 33 22.46 0.67 13.93
C PRO A 33 20.94 0.79 13.91
N ARG A 34 20.24 -0.15 14.53
CA ARG A 34 18.82 0.01 14.83
C ARG A 34 18.72 1.30 15.62
N LEU A 35 18.03 2.30 15.07
CA LEU A 35 17.72 3.51 15.82
C LEU A 35 17.27 3.09 17.22
N GLN A 36 18.00 3.51 18.23
CA GLN A 36 17.68 3.15 19.59
C GLN A 36 16.25 3.61 19.90
N PRO A 37 15.45 2.87 20.66
CA PRO A 37 14.05 3.22 20.96
C PRO A 37 13.82 4.69 21.37
N PRO A 38 14.70 5.35 22.17
CA PRO A 38 14.56 6.75 22.49
C PRO A 38 14.68 7.69 21.28
N ALA A 39 15.57 7.40 20.33
CA ALA A 39 15.76 8.24 19.15
C ALA A 39 14.53 8.22 18.20
N VAL A 40 13.82 7.11 18.09
CA VAL A 40 12.57 7.01 17.31
C VAL A 40 11.46 7.80 17.98
N ALA A 41 11.33 7.71 19.31
CA ALA A 41 10.33 8.46 20.08
C ALA A 41 10.57 9.97 20.02
N ASP A 42 11.83 10.41 20.04
CA ASP A 42 12.21 11.82 19.91
C ASP A 42 11.90 12.37 18.53
N LEU A 43 12.21 11.64 17.47
CA LEU A 43 11.89 12.02 16.11
C LEU A 43 10.37 12.13 15.90
N GLN A 44 9.59 11.22 16.47
CA GLN A 44 8.13 11.26 16.40
C GLN A 44 7.58 12.48 17.16
N ARG A 45 8.11 12.81 18.34
CA ARG A 45 7.76 14.02 19.10
C ARG A 45 8.07 15.29 18.32
N GLN A 46 9.25 15.38 17.70
CA GLN A 46 9.64 16.52 16.87
C GLN A 46 8.70 16.69 15.67
N ARG A 47 8.37 15.62 14.96
CA ARG A 47 7.42 15.66 13.84
C ARG A 47 6.03 16.11 14.28
N LEU A 48 5.55 15.60 15.40
CA LEU A 48 4.25 15.99 15.95
C LEU A 48 4.23 17.45 16.43
N ALA A 49 5.35 17.97 16.93
CA ALA A 49 5.49 19.39 17.30
C ALA A 49 5.50 20.30 16.06
N ALA A 50 6.02 19.85 14.94
CA ALA A 50 6.03 20.58 13.67
C ALA A 50 4.67 20.60 12.94
N GLN A 51 3.65 19.88 13.43
CA GLN A 51 2.29 19.93 12.90
C GLN A 51 1.55 21.21 13.34
N PRO A 52 0.66 21.77 12.52
CA PRO A 52 0.17 21.28 11.23
C PRO A 52 1.04 21.59 10.00
N TRP A 53 2.07 22.43 10.15
CA TRP A 53 2.84 22.99 9.02
C TRP A 53 3.51 21.92 8.17
N LEU A 54 4.04 20.88 8.82
CA LEU A 54 4.64 19.74 8.13
C LEU A 54 3.61 19.00 7.26
N GLY A 55 2.40 18.81 7.78
CA GLY A 55 1.29 18.20 7.06
C GLY A 55 0.79 19.06 5.90
N LEU A 56 0.65 20.37 6.10
CA LEU A 56 0.23 21.31 5.05
C LEU A 56 1.24 21.39 3.91
N GLY A 57 2.54 21.45 4.23
CA GLY A 57 3.59 21.41 3.20
C GLY A 57 3.53 20.12 2.37
N GLY A 58 3.37 18.97 3.05
CA GLY A 58 3.21 17.68 2.35
C GLY A 58 1.92 17.59 1.55
N LEU A 59 0.82 18.21 2.01
CA LEU A 59 -0.44 18.27 1.26
C LEU A 59 -0.28 19.09 -0.03
N LEU A 60 0.43 20.21 0.04
CA LEU A 60 0.74 21.02 -1.14
C LEU A 60 1.53 20.22 -2.17
N LEU A 61 2.56 19.48 -1.74
CA LEU A 61 3.34 18.63 -2.64
C LEU A 61 2.49 17.49 -3.23
N ALA A 62 1.67 16.84 -2.40
CA ALA A 62 0.74 15.82 -2.88
C ALA A 62 -0.26 16.39 -3.90
N ALA A 63 -0.72 17.63 -3.73
CA ALA A 63 -1.56 18.31 -4.71
C ALA A 63 -0.82 18.59 -6.02
N VAL A 64 0.45 19.01 -5.99
CA VAL A 64 1.28 19.18 -7.19
C VAL A 64 1.41 17.86 -7.95
N VAL A 65 1.73 16.76 -7.25
CA VAL A 65 1.81 15.42 -7.86
C VAL A 65 0.46 14.99 -8.42
N PHE A 66 -0.62 15.22 -7.69
CA PHE A 66 -1.99 14.95 -8.15
C PHE A 66 -2.29 15.65 -9.47
N PHE A 67 -2.06 16.96 -9.58
CA PHE A 67 -2.33 17.70 -10.80
C PHE A 67 -1.40 17.29 -11.94
N ALA A 68 -0.14 16.98 -11.66
CA ALA A 68 0.79 16.44 -12.65
C ALA A 68 0.29 15.11 -13.24
N LEU A 69 -0.24 14.21 -12.41
CA LEU A 69 -0.82 12.96 -12.87
C LEU A 69 -2.19 13.14 -13.52
N ALA A 70 -3.03 14.03 -13.00
CA ALA A 70 -4.38 14.26 -13.50
C ALA A 70 -4.42 14.94 -14.88
N LEU A 71 -3.41 15.73 -15.22
CA LEU A 71 -3.35 16.52 -16.44
C LEU A 71 -2.13 16.20 -17.31
N GLY A 72 -1.22 15.36 -16.85
CA GLY A 72 0.10 15.12 -17.45
C GLY A 72 0.09 14.56 -18.88
N THR A 73 -1.03 13.98 -19.32
CA THR A 73 -1.21 13.49 -20.69
C THR A 73 -2.13 14.37 -21.55
N GLY A 74 -2.31 15.63 -21.16
CA GLY A 74 -3.03 16.65 -21.92
C GLY A 74 -4.51 16.81 -21.53
N SER A 75 -5.16 15.80 -20.97
CA SER A 75 -6.51 15.90 -20.41
C SER A 75 -6.75 14.92 -19.27
N THR A 76 -7.72 15.23 -18.43
CA THR A 76 -8.12 14.36 -17.30
C THR A 76 -8.56 12.98 -17.78
N THR A 77 -9.35 12.90 -18.84
CA THR A 77 -9.82 11.63 -19.40
C THR A 77 -8.66 10.80 -19.94
N THR A 78 -7.76 11.40 -20.71
CA THR A 78 -6.56 10.73 -21.23
C THR A 78 -5.65 10.26 -20.10
N SER A 79 -5.44 11.09 -19.07
CA SER A 79 -4.65 10.74 -17.90
C SER A 79 -5.25 9.56 -17.13
N LEU A 80 -6.57 9.53 -16.95
CA LEU A 80 -7.23 8.41 -16.31
C LEU A 80 -7.01 7.09 -17.08
N LEU A 81 -7.15 7.13 -18.41
CA LEU A 81 -7.06 5.92 -19.26
C LEU A 81 -5.63 5.37 -19.35
N ILE A 82 -4.61 6.22 -19.31
CA ILE A 82 -3.19 5.84 -19.41
C ILE A 82 -2.56 5.70 -18.02
N LEU A 83 -2.59 6.78 -17.24
CA LEU A 83 -1.88 6.83 -15.96
C LEU A 83 -2.65 6.11 -14.85
N GLY A 84 -3.97 5.91 -14.98
CA GLY A 84 -4.77 5.15 -14.02
C GLY A 84 -4.25 3.73 -13.83
N PRO A 85 -4.18 2.88 -14.85
CA PRO A 85 -3.59 1.54 -14.75
C PRO A 85 -2.13 1.58 -14.28
N ILE A 86 -1.27 2.39 -14.91
CA ILE A 86 0.16 2.49 -14.56
C ILE A 86 0.35 2.84 -13.08
N SER A 87 -0.37 3.84 -12.58
CA SER A 87 -0.28 4.24 -11.18
C SER A 87 -0.88 3.21 -10.22
N THR A 88 -1.91 2.46 -10.64
CA THR A 88 -2.45 1.36 -9.84
C THR A 88 -1.46 0.21 -9.74
N PHE A 89 -0.78 -0.16 -10.82
CA PHE A 89 0.31 -1.12 -10.81
C PHE A 89 1.58 -0.62 -10.11
N ALA A 90 1.74 0.71 -9.93
CA ALA A 90 2.81 1.27 -9.11
C ALA A 90 2.63 0.99 -7.62
N LEU A 91 1.39 0.86 -7.13
CA LEU A 91 1.11 0.74 -5.70
C LEU A 91 1.81 -0.44 -5.00
N PRO A 92 1.85 -1.68 -5.55
CA PRO A 92 2.64 -2.76 -4.97
C PRO A 92 4.14 -2.45 -4.93
N ALA A 93 4.69 -1.76 -5.95
CA ALA A 93 6.10 -1.37 -6.00
C ALA A 93 6.41 -0.28 -4.97
N VAL A 94 5.54 0.73 -4.83
CA VAL A 94 5.65 1.76 -3.77
C VAL A 94 5.67 1.10 -2.39
N ALA A 95 4.75 0.17 -2.14
CA ALA A 95 4.68 -0.56 -0.88
C ALA A 95 5.93 -1.43 -0.65
N MET A 96 6.50 -2.03 -1.70
CA MET A 96 7.75 -2.77 -1.63
C MET A 96 8.91 -1.88 -1.20
N VAL A 97 9.11 -0.75 -1.86
CA VAL A 97 10.21 0.18 -1.55
C VAL A 97 10.02 0.76 -0.13
N ALA A 98 8.85 1.30 0.18
CA ALA A 98 8.60 1.96 1.45
C ALA A 98 8.59 1.00 2.66
N PHE A 99 7.92 -0.16 2.55
CA PHE A 99 7.70 -1.03 3.71
C PHE A 99 8.69 -2.20 3.81
N TRP A 100 9.25 -2.70 2.69
CA TRP A 100 10.13 -3.87 2.71
C TRP A 100 11.60 -3.50 2.55
N TRP A 101 11.90 -2.56 1.66
CA TRP A 101 13.26 -2.12 1.41
C TRP A 101 13.72 -0.97 2.30
N ASN A 102 12.80 -0.30 3.05
CA ASN A 102 13.10 0.88 3.86
C ASN A 102 13.85 1.93 3.03
N ASP A 103 13.23 2.32 1.93
CA ASP A 103 13.70 3.35 0.99
C ASP A 103 15.07 3.03 0.35
N TRP A 104 15.38 1.76 0.16
CA TRP A 104 16.56 1.35 -0.60
C TRP A 104 16.18 1.21 -2.09
N PRO A 105 17.06 1.60 -3.04
CA PRO A 105 18.46 2.05 -2.87
C PRO A 105 18.62 3.52 -2.49
N GLY A 106 17.59 4.34 -2.58
CA GLY A 106 17.68 5.77 -2.35
C GLY A 106 18.18 6.15 -0.97
N SER A 107 17.89 5.35 0.08
CA SER A 107 18.34 5.61 1.45
C SER A 107 19.87 5.66 1.63
N GLU A 108 20.63 5.15 0.66
CA GLU A 108 22.09 5.24 0.63
C GLU A 108 22.61 6.55 0.04
N LEU A 109 21.72 7.34 -0.55
CA LEU A 109 22.03 8.60 -1.21
C LEU A 109 21.70 9.81 -0.32
N THR A 110 22.25 10.96 -0.71
CA THR A 110 21.89 12.23 -0.09
C THR A 110 20.56 12.76 -0.65
N THR A 111 19.77 13.47 0.16
CA THR A 111 18.59 14.20 -0.35
C THR A 111 19.02 15.32 -1.31
N PRO A 112 18.31 15.58 -2.42
CA PRO A 112 17.01 15.01 -2.80
C PRO A 112 17.09 13.70 -3.59
N TRP A 113 18.31 13.20 -3.92
CA TRP A 113 18.53 12.03 -4.77
C TRP A 113 17.85 10.76 -4.23
N THR A 114 17.76 10.64 -2.90
CA THR A 114 17.04 9.53 -2.24
C THR A 114 15.65 9.30 -2.83
N GLY A 115 14.79 10.31 -2.77
CA GLY A 115 13.41 10.19 -3.25
C GLY A 115 13.32 10.08 -4.76
N LEU A 116 14.23 10.72 -5.50
CA LEU A 116 14.23 10.67 -6.97
C LEU A 116 14.53 9.26 -7.50
N ILE A 117 15.59 8.63 -7.01
CA ILE A 117 15.99 7.28 -7.47
C ILE A 117 14.91 6.25 -7.14
N ASP A 118 14.35 6.30 -5.93
CA ASP A 118 13.28 5.37 -5.54
C ASP A 118 11.99 5.63 -6.33
N THR A 119 11.68 6.89 -6.65
CA THR A 119 10.54 7.23 -7.52
C THR A 119 10.75 6.70 -8.94
N LEU A 120 11.93 6.87 -9.52
CA LEU A 120 12.25 6.33 -10.84
C LEU A 120 12.18 4.80 -10.87
N LEU A 121 12.65 4.14 -9.81
CA LEU A 121 12.53 2.69 -9.66
C LEU A 121 11.08 2.24 -9.60
N VAL A 122 10.24 2.95 -8.85
CA VAL A 122 8.79 2.70 -8.78
C VAL A 122 8.14 2.87 -10.15
N VAL A 123 8.44 3.95 -10.87
CA VAL A 123 7.89 4.21 -12.22
C VAL A 123 8.31 3.11 -13.20
N ALA A 124 9.59 2.75 -13.25
CA ALA A 124 10.07 1.68 -14.11
C ALA A 124 9.39 0.34 -13.79
N THR A 125 9.29 0.00 -12.51
CA THR A 125 8.59 -1.21 -12.05
C THR A 125 7.11 -1.16 -12.41
N ALA A 126 6.44 -0.02 -12.26
CA ALA A 126 5.03 0.15 -12.62
C ALA A 126 4.76 -0.15 -14.10
N ILE A 127 5.60 0.36 -15.00
CA ILE A 127 5.48 0.10 -16.44
C ILE A 127 5.62 -1.40 -16.72
N VAL A 128 6.65 -2.04 -16.15
CA VAL A 128 6.86 -3.50 -16.31
C VAL A 128 5.67 -4.29 -15.80
N LEU A 129 5.15 -3.95 -14.61
CA LEU A 129 4.01 -4.61 -14.01
C LEU A 129 2.72 -4.37 -14.80
N THR A 130 2.54 -3.20 -15.41
CA THR A 130 1.39 -2.89 -16.27
C THR A 130 1.40 -3.77 -17.51
N ILE A 131 2.54 -3.88 -18.18
CA ILE A 131 2.72 -4.74 -19.36
C ILE A 131 2.50 -6.22 -18.99
N ALA A 132 3.06 -6.65 -17.85
CA ALA A 132 2.85 -8.01 -17.35
C ALA A 132 1.38 -8.28 -17.02
N GLY A 133 0.69 -7.33 -16.37
CA GLY A 133 -0.74 -7.41 -16.07
C GLY A 133 -1.59 -7.49 -17.32
N GLN A 134 -1.28 -6.69 -18.33
CA GLN A 134 -1.92 -6.79 -19.64
C GLN A 134 -1.71 -8.18 -20.26
N ALA A 135 -0.49 -8.69 -20.29
CA ALA A 135 -0.18 -10.01 -20.87
C ALA A 135 -0.89 -11.18 -20.18
N ILE A 136 -1.24 -11.04 -18.89
CA ILE A 136 -1.98 -12.06 -18.14
C ILE A 136 -3.47 -12.05 -18.50
N ILE A 137 -4.06 -10.88 -18.69
CA ILE A 137 -5.51 -10.70 -18.84
C ILE A 137 -5.95 -10.68 -20.30
N GLU A 138 -5.15 -10.06 -21.16
CA GLU A 138 -5.46 -9.82 -22.56
C GLU A 138 -4.23 -10.04 -23.44
N ARG A 139 -4.38 -9.78 -24.75
CA ARG A 139 -3.23 -9.79 -25.66
C ARG A 139 -2.33 -8.60 -25.34
N PRO A 140 -1.01 -8.78 -25.10
CA PRO A 140 -0.12 -7.67 -24.84
C PRO A 140 0.06 -6.80 -26.10
N ASP A 141 -0.19 -5.49 -25.94
CA ASP A 141 0.07 -4.47 -26.95
C ASP A 141 0.47 -3.17 -26.24
N ILE A 142 1.69 -2.73 -26.48
CA ILE A 142 2.25 -1.56 -25.82
C ILE A 142 1.47 -0.26 -26.10
N ARG A 143 0.80 -0.19 -27.25
CA ARG A 143 -0.07 0.95 -27.59
C ARG A 143 -1.24 1.06 -26.63
N GLY A 144 -1.82 -0.09 -26.22
CA GLY A 144 -2.90 -0.12 -25.24
C GLY A 144 -2.50 0.33 -23.84
N VAL A 145 -1.18 0.34 -23.55
CA VAL A 145 -0.66 0.88 -22.27
C VAL A 145 -0.47 2.40 -22.32
N PHE A 146 -0.01 2.95 -23.46
CA PHE A 146 0.41 4.35 -23.56
C PHE A 146 -0.51 5.24 -24.40
N GLU A 147 -1.52 4.68 -25.04
CA GLU A 147 -2.49 5.42 -25.85
C GLU A 147 -3.89 5.31 -25.25
N ALA A 148 -4.57 6.43 -25.04
CA ALA A 148 -5.93 6.45 -24.51
C ALA A 148 -6.95 5.89 -25.51
N THR A 149 -6.70 6.08 -26.81
CA THR A 149 -7.57 5.66 -27.91
C THR A 149 -6.75 4.96 -28.98
N PRO A 150 -6.16 3.80 -28.70
CA PRO A 150 -5.46 3.01 -29.70
C PRO A 150 -6.45 2.55 -30.77
N GLY A 151 -5.96 2.29 -31.96
CA GLY A 151 -6.78 1.92 -33.12
C GLY A 151 -7.65 0.66 -32.86
N PRO A 152 -8.58 0.35 -33.77
CA PRO A 152 -9.48 -0.80 -33.64
C PRO A 152 -8.71 -2.12 -33.39
N GLY A 153 -9.21 -2.95 -32.47
CA GLY A 153 -8.62 -4.24 -32.15
C GLY A 153 -7.36 -4.20 -31.28
N VAL A 154 -6.93 -3.03 -30.82
CA VAL A 154 -5.86 -2.90 -29.84
C VAL A 154 -6.48 -2.99 -28.44
N PRO A 155 -6.06 -3.95 -27.60
CA PRO A 155 -6.52 -4.06 -26.23
C PRO A 155 -6.09 -2.84 -25.40
N VAL A 156 -6.94 -2.40 -24.49
CA VAL A 156 -6.68 -1.25 -23.59
C VAL A 156 -6.64 -1.70 -22.15
N THR A 157 -5.64 -1.26 -21.42
CA THR A 157 -5.43 -1.67 -20.01
C THR A 157 -6.53 -1.18 -19.07
N PHE A 158 -7.14 -0.03 -19.35
CA PHE A 158 -8.26 0.48 -18.55
C PHE A 158 -9.62 0.04 -19.16
N PRO A 159 -10.57 -0.45 -18.37
CA PRO A 159 -10.48 -0.81 -16.96
C PRO A 159 -10.10 -2.29 -16.73
N ALA A 160 -9.81 -3.05 -17.79
CA ALA A 160 -9.72 -4.51 -17.77
C ALA A 160 -8.70 -5.05 -16.76
N THR A 161 -7.56 -4.37 -16.60
CA THR A 161 -6.46 -4.83 -15.74
C THR A 161 -6.58 -4.38 -14.28
N LEU A 162 -7.50 -3.45 -13.95
CA LEU A 162 -7.59 -2.85 -12.60
C LEU A 162 -7.94 -3.87 -11.51
N ALA A 163 -8.76 -4.88 -11.85
CA ALA A 163 -9.13 -5.93 -10.90
C ALA A 163 -7.90 -6.75 -10.45
N LEU A 164 -7.00 -7.08 -11.38
CA LEU A 164 -5.74 -7.76 -11.07
C LEU A 164 -4.79 -6.85 -10.27
N ALA A 165 -4.61 -5.60 -10.72
CA ALA A 165 -3.75 -4.63 -10.03
C ALA A 165 -4.21 -4.39 -8.59
N GLY A 166 -5.52 -4.22 -8.39
CA GLY A 166 -6.13 -4.07 -7.07
C GLY A 166 -5.95 -5.30 -6.18
N ALA A 167 -6.07 -6.50 -6.74
CA ALA A 167 -5.85 -7.74 -6.00
C ALA A 167 -4.37 -7.90 -5.56
N ALA A 168 -3.43 -7.64 -6.45
CA ALA A 168 -2.01 -7.67 -6.13
C ALA A 168 -1.64 -6.61 -5.07
N PHE A 169 -2.21 -5.40 -5.16
CA PHE A 169 -1.96 -4.36 -4.16
C PHE A 169 -2.61 -4.67 -2.81
N SER A 170 -3.86 -5.14 -2.78
CA SER A 170 -4.53 -5.54 -1.55
C SER A 170 -3.75 -6.66 -0.83
N ALA A 171 -3.24 -7.65 -1.58
CA ALA A 171 -2.38 -8.70 -1.05
C ALA A 171 -1.04 -8.14 -0.52
N MET A 172 -0.43 -7.18 -1.21
CA MET A 172 0.81 -6.52 -0.77
C MET A 172 0.62 -5.75 0.54
N LEU A 173 -0.48 -5.02 0.69
CA LEU A 173 -0.83 -4.34 1.94
C LEU A 173 -1.13 -5.34 3.05
N GLN A 174 -1.82 -6.45 2.75
CA GLN A 174 -2.10 -7.50 3.72
C GLN A 174 -0.81 -8.09 4.29
N LEU A 175 0.15 -8.42 3.42
CA LEU A 175 1.47 -8.94 3.82
C LEU A 175 2.27 -7.89 4.63
N SER A 176 2.22 -6.63 4.22
CA SER A 176 3.03 -5.55 4.80
C SER A 176 2.50 -5.08 6.15
N LEU A 177 1.21 -4.80 6.25
CA LEU A 177 0.56 -4.17 7.41
C LEU A 177 -0.03 -5.19 8.37
N VAL A 178 -0.85 -6.13 7.85
CA VAL A 178 -1.65 -7.03 8.68
C VAL A 178 -0.86 -8.26 9.10
N CYS A 179 -0.08 -8.84 8.18
CA CYS A 179 0.74 -10.01 8.44
C CYS A 179 2.12 -9.68 9.05
N GLU A 180 2.43 -8.41 9.34
CA GLU A 180 3.71 -8.01 9.93
C GLU A 180 4.92 -8.58 9.16
N ARG A 181 4.85 -8.58 7.83
CA ARG A 181 5.83 -9.15 6.89
C ARG A 181 6.02 -10.69 7.02
N TRP A 182 5.17 -11.39 7.77
CA TRP A 182 5.22 -12.86 7.79
C TRP A 182 4.70 -13.43 6.46
N PRO A 183 5.32 -14.50 5.90
CA PRO A 183 6.41 -15.33 6.46
C PRO A 183 7.83 -14.84 6.13
N LEU A 184 8.00 -13.70 5.47
CA LEU A 184 9.26 -13.24 4.90
C LEU A 184 10.13 -12.38 5.85
N ALA A 185 9.70 -12.15 7.09
CA ALA A 185 10.34 -11.23 8.04
C ALA A 185 11.81 -11.59 8.40
N GLY A 186 12.23 -12.83 8.23
CA GLY A 186 13.60 -13.30 8.50
C GLY A 186 14.54 -13.29 7.28
N VAL A 187 14.03 -12.93 6.10
CA VAL A 187 14.78 -12.90 4.85
C VAL A 187 15.47 -11.54 4.69
N GLY A 188 16.66 -11.51 4.09
CA GLY A 188 17.38 -10.25 3.87
C GLY A 188 16.55 -9.21 3.10
N ARG A 189 16.79 -7.93 3.36
CA ARG A 189 15.99 -6.78 2.89
C ARG A 189 15.59 -6.87 1.40
N LEU A 190 16.57 -7.02 0.50
CA LEU A 190 16.30 -7.08 -0.95
C LEU A 190 15.42 -8.29 -1.31
N ARG A 191 15.80 -9.48 -0.84
CA ARG A 191 15.09 -10.73 -1.14
C ARG A 191 13.67 -10.72 -0.60
N SER A 192 13.45 -10.18 0.61
CA SER A 192 12.11 -10.11 1.22
C SER A 192 11.15 -9.21 0.44
N GLY A 193 11.62 -8.07 -0.08
CA GLY A 193 10.79 -7.17 -0.90
C GLY A 193 10.41 -7.80 -2.24
N ILE A 194 11.39 -8.38 -2.96
CA ILE A 194 11.12 -9.09 -4.23
C ILE A 194 10.17 -10.28 -4.00
N ALA A 195 10.41 -11.06 -2.94
CA ALA A 195 9.53 -12.19 -2.60
C ALA A 195 8.12 -11.74 -2.21
N ALA A 196 7.99 -10.61 -1.50
CA ALA A 196 6.69 -10.03 -1.15
C ALA A 196 5.94 -9.55 -2.40
N LEU A 197 6.63 -8.88 -3.34
CA LEU A 197 6.05 -8.48 -4.61
C LEU A 197 5.60 -9.70 -5.42
N ALA A 198 6.45 -10.71 -5.57
CA ALA A 198 6.12 -11.94 -6.29
C ALA A 198 4.95 -12.69 -5.64
N LEU A 199 4.93 -12.81 -4.30
CA LEU A 199 3.85 -13.46 -3.55
C LEU A 199 2.54 -12.68 -3.67
N SER A 200 2.57 -11.35 -3.57
CA SER A 200 1.39 -10.53 -3.73
C SER A 200 0.78 -10.63 -5.13
N TRP A 201 1.63 -10.72 -6.15
CA TRP A 201 1.20 -10.97 -7.53
C TRP A 201 0.63 -12.38 -7.72
N ALA A 202 1.28 -13.41 -7.17
CA ALA A 202 0.77 -14.78 -7.22
C ALA A 202 -0.61 -14.90 -6.56
N ILE A 203 -0.80 -14.26 -5.39
CA ILE A 203 -2.11 -14.18 -4.71
C ILE A 203 -3.11 -13.40 -5.56
N GLY A 204 -2.71 -12.26 -6.13
CA GLY A 204 -3.56 -11.42 -6.98
C GLY A 204 -4.02 -12.13 -8.23
N ILE A 205 -3.11 -12.82 -8.93
CA ILE A 205 -3.41 -13.63 -10.11
C ILE A 205 -4.36 -14.79 -9.74
N GLY A 206 -4.06 -15.51 -8.67
CA GLY A 206 -4.91 -16.60 -8.17
C GLY A 206 -6.31 -16.12 -7.82
N ALA A 207 -6.42 -15.00 -7.11
CA ALA A 207 -7.70 -14.39 -6.75
C ALA A 207 -8.47 -13.92 -8.01
N TYR A 208 -7.79 -13.31 -8.98
CA TYR A 208 -8.39 -12.88 -10.22
C TYR A 208 -9.00 -14.07 -10.97
N PHE A 209 -8.24 -15.13 -11.23
CA PHE A 209 -8.73 -16.30 -11.96
C PHE A 209 -9.78 -17.11 -11.21
N LEU A 210 -9.78 -17.08 -9.87
CA LEU A 210 -10.74 -17.82 -9.06
C LEU A 210 -12.07 -17.07 -8.90
N PHE A 211 -12.03 -15.74 -8.78
CA PHE A 211 -13.23 -15.00 -8.39
C PHE A 211 -13.82 -14.10 -9.48
N VAL A 212 -13.05 -13.68 -10.49
CA VAL A 212 -13.50 -12.66 -11.44
C VAL A 212 -14.19 -13.28 -12.65
N ASN A 213 -15.29 -12.66 -13.12
CA ASN A 213 -15.81 -12.87 -14.47
C ASN A 213 -15.89 -11.53 -15.23
N LEU A 214 -15.87 -11.65 -16.56
CA LEU A 214 -16.01 -10.56 -17.51
C LEU A 214 -17.28 -10.70 -18.34
N ASP A 215 -18.32 -11.33 -17.82
CA ASP A 215 -19.55 -11.63 -18.57
C ASP A 215 -20.29 -10.36 -19.02
N ALA A 216 -20.12 -9.25 -18.29
CA ALA A 216 -20.66 -7.96 -18.67
C ALA A 216 -20.00 -7.33 -19.91
N VAL A 217 -18.80 -7.78 -20.30
CA VAL A 217 -18.12 -7.33 -21.53
C VAL A 217 -18.64 -8.13 -22.71
N PRO A 218 -19.12 -7.49 -23.79
CA PRO A 218 -19.62 -8.20 -24.97
C PRO A 218 -18.60 -9.19 -25.55
N THR A 219 -19.06 -10.36 -25.99
CA THR A 219 -18.18 -11.43 -26.48
C THR A 219 -17.29 -10.98 -27.63
N GLY A 220 -17.84 -10.17 -28.56
CA GLY A 220 -17.07 -9.61 -29.69
C GLY A 220 -15.93 -8.69 -29.23
N GLU A 221 -16.19 -7.85 -28.25
CA GLU A 221 -15.15 -6.97 -27.67
C GLU A 221 -14.08 -7.77 -26.93
N ARG A 222 -14.49 -8.78 -26.15
CA ARG A 222 -13.54 -9.68 -25.47
C ARG A 222 -12.63 -10.38 -26.48
N ALA A 223 -13.21 -10.93 -27.56
CA ALA A 223 -12.44 -11.59 -28.60
C ALA A 223 -11.48 -10.65 -29.33
N ALA A 224 -11.93 -9.44 -29.67
CA ALA A 224 -11.10 -8.43 -30.35
C ALA A 224 -9.90 -8.00 -29.49
N ALA A 225 -10.10 -7.79 -28.19
CA ALA A 225 -9.05 -7.45 -27.25
C ALA A 225 -8.20 -8.65 -26.78
N GLY A 226 -8.63 -9.88 -27.09
CA GLY A 226 -8.01 -11.09 -26.55
C GLY A 226 -8.16 -11.26 -25.04
N LEU A 227 -9.24 -10.69 -24.46
CA LEU A 227 -9.53 -10.77 -23.04
C LEU A 227 -9.84 -12.22 -22.61
N ARG A 228 -9.13 -12.67 -21.59
CA ARG A 228 -9.34 -13.98 -20.98
C ARG A 228 -10.40 -13.84 -19.88
N ASN A 229 -11.60 -14.40 -20.11
CA ASN A 229 -12.62 -14.45 -19.07
C ASN A 229 -12.35 -15.63 -18.13
N PRO A 230 -12.04 -15.40 -16.85
CA PRO A 230 -11.83 -16.50 -15.91
C PRO A 230 -13.11 -17.28 -15.57
N GLY A 231 -14.30 -16.65 -15.72
CA GLY A 231 -15.58 -17.29 -15.42
C GLY A 231 -15.86 -17.48 -13.93
N GLY A 232 -15.26 -16.69 -13.08
CA GLY A 232 -15.49 -16.71 -11.63
C GLY A 232 -16.88 -16.19 -11.24
N PRO A 233 -17.25 -16.26 -9.95
CA PRO A 233 -18.60 -15.91 -9.48
C PRO A 233 -18.88 -14.41 -9.36
N ILE A 234 -17.87 -13.55 -9.47
CA ILE A 234 -17.99 -12.11 -9.17
C ILE A 234 -17.61 -11.29 -10.39
N ALA A 235 -18.49 -10.40 -10.85
CA ALA A 235 -18.16 -9.47 -11.91
C ALA A 235 -16.99 -8.56 -11.53
N ALA A 236 -16.07 -8.28 -12.46
CA ALA A 236 -14.84 -7.52 -12.22
C ALA A 236 -15.02 -6.21 -11.44
N PRO A 237 -16.04 -5.34 -11.73
CA PRO A 237 -16.26 -4.13 -10.94
C PRO A 237 -16.65 -4.42 -9.47
N GLY A 238 -17.43 -5.48 -9.24
CA GLY A 238 -17.83 -5.93 -7.88
C GLY A 238 -16.63 -6.44 -7.09
N PHE A 239 -15.79 -7.24 -7.73
CA PHE A 239 -14.55 -7.75 -7.11
C PHE A 239 -13.59 -6.61 -6.74
N GLY A 240 -13.35 -5.65 -7.65
CA GLY A 240 -12.52 -4.48 -7.37
C GLY A 240 -13.06 -3.66 -6.20
N SER A 241 -14.37 -3.42 -6.16
CA SER A 241 -15.01 -2.66 -5.06
C SER A 241 -14.91 -3.37 -3.72
N ALA A 242 -15.04 -4.70 -3.69
CA ALA A 242 -14.87 -5.50 -2.48
C ALA A 242 -13.42 -5.40 -1.95
N LEU A 243 -12.42 -5.46 -2.85
CA LEU A 243 -11.01 -5.28 -2.48
C LEU A 243 -10.73 -3.89 -1.91
N ILE A 244 -11.31 -2.83 -2.50
CA ILE A 244 -11.17 -1.46 -2.00
C ILE A 244 -11.85 -1.33 -0.62
N ALA A 245 -13.00 -1.95 -0.41
CA ALA A 245 -13.65 -2.00 0.91
C ALA A 245 -12.77 -2.70 1.96
N VAL A 246 -12.06 -3.77 1.62
CA VAL A 246 -11.02 -4.37 2.49
C VAL A 246 -9.88 -3.38 2.74
N GLY A 247 -9.42 -2.67 1.69
CA GLY A 247 -8.39 -1.63 1.78
C GLY A 247 -8.74 -0.50 2.76
N VAL A 248 -10.01 -0.13 2.88
CA VAL A 248 -10.48 0.84 3.91
C VAL A 248 -10.06 0.39 5.30
N TRP A 249 -10.28 -0.87 5.65
CA TRP A 249 -10.00 -1.37 6.99
C TRP A 249 -8.51 -1.66 7.21
N GLN A 250 -7.77 -1.97 6.15
CA GLN A 250 -6.30 -1.94 6.21
C GLN A 250 -5.79 -0.54 6.59
N ALA A 251 -6.28 0.50 5.90
CA ALA A 251 -5.86 1.88 6.15
C ALA A 251 -6.35 2.40 7.51
N VAL A 252 -7.61 2.19 7.85
CA VAL A 252 -8.20 2.66 9.12
C VAL A 252 -7.51 2.00 10.31
N PHE A 253 -7.42 0.67 10.37
CA PHE A 253 -6.84 0.00 11.53
C PHE A 253 -5.34 0.20 11.64
N PHE A 254 -4.59 0.08 10.53
CA PHE A 254 -3.13 0.03 10.60
C PHE A 254 -2.45 1.37 10.34
N ILE A 255 -3.08 2.31 9.65
CA ILE A 255 -2.54 3.64 9.40
C ILE A 255 -3.17 4.67 10.33
N ALA A 256 -4.49 4.90 10.25
CA ALA A 256 -5.14 5.92 11.05
C ALA A 256 -5.12 5.58 12.57
N LEU A 257 -5.47 4.35 12.93
CA LEU A 257 -5.53 3.87 14.33
C LEU A 257 -4.24 3.17 14.80
N ARG A 258 -3.18 3.17 13.98
CA ARG A 258 -1.84 2.64 14.34
C ARG A 258 -1.87 1.21 14.88
N GLY A 259 -2.66 0.35 14.24
CA GLY A 259 -2.78 -1.08 14.57
C GLY A 259 -3.81 -1.42 15.64
N TRP A 260 -4.53 -0.43 16.22
CA TRP A 260 -5.63 -0.77 17.12
C TRP A 260 -6.86 -1.29 16.33
N PRO A 261 -7.60 -2.29 16.86
CA PRO A 261 -7.48 -2.96 18.16
C PRO A 261 -6.49 -4.13 18.21
N VAL A 262 -5.95 -4.53 17.07
CA VAL A 262 -5.17 -5.77 16.88
C VAL A 262 -3.89 -5.78 17.70
N ASN A 263 -3.20 -4.64 17.82
CA ASN A 263 -1.94 -4.50 18.55
C ASN A 263 -2.05 -4.73 20.07
N SER A 264 -3.28 -4.74 20.62
CA SER A 264 -3.50 -5.12 22.02
C SER A 264 -3.30 -6.62 22.30
N ILE A 265 -3.27 -7.45 21.25
CA ILE A 265 -3.10 -8.89 21.34
C ILE A 265 -1.62 -9.23 21.44
N THR A 266 -1.19 -9.76 22.58
CA THR A 266 0.24 -10.05 22.86
C THR A 266 0.78 -11.24 22.06
N ARG A 267 -0.01 -12.31 21.91
CA ARG A 267 0.41 -13.51 21.18
C ARG A 267 0.37 -13.28 19.67
N ARG A 268 1.55 -13.30 19.02
CA ARG A 268 1.71 -12.98 17.59
C ARG A 268 0.77 -13.79 16.68
N SER A 269 0.69 -15.11 16.84
CA SER A 269 -0.18 -15.95 16.00
C SER A 269 -1.66 -15.56 16.10
N ARG A 270 -2.17 -15.27 17.30
CA ARG A 270 -3.53 -14.78 17.50
C ARG A 270 -3.71 -13.38 16.90
N ARG A 271 -2.72 -12.49 17.07
CA ARG A 271 -2.75 -11.15 16.50
C ARG A 271 -2.84 -11.19 14.98
N LEU A 272 -2.00 -11.99 14.31
CA LEU A 272 -2.05 -12.15 12.86
C LEU A 272 -3.40 -12.73 12.40
N LEU A 273 -3.87 -13.80 13.03
CA LEU A 273 -5.16 -14.40 12.68
C LEU A 273 -6.32 -13.42 12.86
N THR A 274 -6.40 -12.79 14.04
CA THR A 274 -7.46 -11.81 14.33
C THR A 274 -7.38 -10.59 13.40
N GLY A 275 -6.17 -10.09 13.10
CA GLY A 275 -5.98 -8.97 12.18
C GLY A 275 -6.49 -9.29 10.78
N ASN A 276 -6.12 -10.46 10.25
CA ASN A 276 -6.61 -10.90 8.94
C ASN A 276 -8.13 -11.11 8.93
N ALA A 277 -8.66 -11.81 9.92
CA ALA A 277 -10.11 -12.05 10.03
C ALA A 277 -10.91 -10.73 10.16
N LEU A 278 -10.41 -9.80 10.97
CA LEU A 278 -11.05 -8.50 11.19
C LEU A 278 -11.06 -7.66 9.91
N VAL A 279 -9.90 -7.49 9.26
CA VAL A 279 -9.78 -6.66 8.05
C VAL A 279 -10.62 -7.23 6.91
N ILE A 280 -10.46 -8.52 6.61
CA ILE A 280 -11.20 -9.16 5.52
C ILE A 280 -12.68 -9.24 5.84
N GLY A 281 -13.04 -9.66 7.06
CA GLY A 281 -14.44 -9.83 7.48
C GLY A 281 -15.21 -8.52 7.51
N VAL A 282 -14.63 -7.46 8.11
CA VAL A 282 -15.30 -6.15 8.14
C VAL A 282 -15.32 -5.49 6.76
N GLY A 283 -14.26 -5.67 5.95
CA GLY A 283 -14.23 -5.20 4.57
C GLY A 283 -15.30 -5.87 3.70
N ALA A 284 -15.40 -7.19 3.76
CA ALA A 284 -16.45 -7.94 3.06
C ALA A 284 -17.85 -7.53 3.53
N LEU A 285 -18.06 -7.41 4.84
CA LEU A 285 -19.34 -6.95 5.42
C LEU A 285 -19.67 -5.53 4.92
N THR A 286 -18.72 -4.61 4.91
CA THR A 286 -18.91 -3.25 4.39
C THR A 286 -19.37 -3.29 2.93
N TYR A 287 -18.72 -4.09 2.07
CA TYR A 287 -19.14 -4.25 0.68
C TYR A 287 -20.55 -4.83 0.56
N ILE A 288 -20.86 -5.90 1.32
CA ILE A 288 -22.18 -6.55 1.30
C ILE A 288 -23.28 -5.57 1.73
N VAL A 289 -23.05 -4.81 2.80
CA VAL A 289 -24.02 -3.82 3.31
C VAL A 289 -24.25 -2.72 2.27
N LEU A 290 -23.20 -2.13 1.73
CA LEU A 290 -23.34 -1.07 0.72
C LEU A 290 -23.98 -1.58 -0.57
N ARG A 291 -23.60 -2.77 -1.02
CA ARG A 291 -24.10 -3.35 -2.28
C ARG A 291 -25.52 -3.87 -2.18
N ASN A 292 -25.85 -4.64 -1.13
CA ASN A 292 -27.10 -5.40 -1.04
C ASN A 292 -28.17 -4.70 -0.20
N LEU A 293 -27.78 -3.94 0.84
CA LEU A 293 -28.74 -3.21 1.68
C LEU A 293 -28.92 -1.75 1.22
N ALA A 294 -27.84 -1.06 0.92
CA ALA A 294 -27.91 0.32 0.45
C ALA A 294 -28.07 0.42 -1.08
N HIS A 295 -27.98 -0.70 -1.82
CA HIS A 295 -28.12 -0.80 -3.28
C HIS A 295 -27.16 0.07 -4.09
N TRP A 296 -25.99 0.35 -3.54
CA TRP A 296 -24.99 1.16 -4.23
C TRP A 296 -24.36 0.39 -5.39
N GLN A 297 -24.06 1.13 -6.46
CA GLN A 297 -23.29 0.57 -7.58
C GLN A 297 -21.82 0.34 -7.18
N PRO A 298 -21.16 -0.72 -7.70
CA PRO A 298 -19.75 -1.00 -7.40
C PRO A 298 -18.83 0.20 -7.58
N ALA A 299 -18.98 0.98 -8.64
CA ALA A 299 -18.17 2.16 -8.90
C ALA A 299 -18.33 3.24 -7.82
N ALA A 300 -19.55 3.47 -7.33
CA ALA A 300 -19.81 4.41 -6.24
C ALA A 300 -19.18 3.94 -4.91
N ILE A 301 -19.25 2.62 -4.62
CA ILE A 301 -18.58 2.02 -3.47
C ILE A 301 -17.07 2.26 -3.56
N SER A 302 -16.47 1.98 -4.73
CA SER A 302 -15.04 2.20 -4.97
C SER A 302 -14.63 3.66 -4.74
N ALA A 303 -15.40 4.61 -5.26
CA ALA A 303 -15.13 6.04 -5.14
C ALA A 303 -15.13 6.51 -3.68
N VAL A 304 -16.17 6.18 -2.92
CA VAL A 304 -16.28 6.56 -1.50
C VAL A 304 -15.21 5.86 -0.67
N CYS A 305 -15.02 4.56 -0.83
CA CYS A 305 -14.00 3.80 -0.12
C CYS A 305 -12.58 4.29 -0.45
N GLY A 306 -12.31 4.65 -1.70
CA GLY A 306 -11.05 5.26 -2.12
C GLY A 306 -10.78 6.58 -1.41
N CYS A 307 -11.80 7.45 -1.29
CA CYS A 307 -11.68 8.68 -0.52
C CYS A 307 -11.41 8.45 0.97
N VAL A 308 -12.02 7.40 1.57
CA VAL A 308 -11.74 7.05 2.98
C VAL A 308 -10.29 6.56 3.16
N ILE A 309 -9.77 5.77 2.23
CA ILE A 309 -8.36 5.33 2.27
C ILE A 309 -7.43 6.54 2.18
N SER A 310 -7.64 7.44 1.21
CA SER A 310 -6.82 8.65 1.09
C SER A 310 -6.93 9.57 2.30
N ALA A 311 -8.11 9.72 2.87
CA ALA A 311 -8.30 10.46 4.11
C ALA A 311 -7.54 9.83 5.28
N ALA A 312 -7.52 8.50 5.39
CA ALA A 312 -6.74 7.80 6.40
C ALA A 312 -5.23 8.01 6.21
N LEU A 313 -4.75 8.07 4.96
CA LEU A 313 -3.35 8.42 4.65
C LEU A 313 -3.05 9.89 5.00
N ILE A 314 -3.94 10.82 4.66
CA ILE A 314 -3.79 12.25 5.02
C ILE A 314 -3.70 12.39 6.53
N VAL A 315 -4.69 11.92 7.27
CA VAL A 315 -4.74 12.06 8.73
C VAL A 315 -3.63 11.27 9.42
N GLY A 316 -3.44 10.01 9.04
CA GLY A 316 -2.53 9.08 9.72
C GLY A 316 -1.05 9.25 9.35
N MET A 317 -0.75 9.45 8.05
CA MET A 317 0.63 9.58 7.57
C MET A 317 1.06 11.02 7.41
N LEU A 318 0.29 11.87 6.73
CA LEU A 318 0.71 13.23 6.40
C LEU A 318 0.72 14.12 7.66
N PHE A 319 -0.40 14.11 8.41
CA PHE A 319 -0.55 14.84 9.67
C PHE A 319 -0.14 14.05 10.92
N GLU A 320 0.28 12.80 10.79
CA GLU A 320 0.68 11.93 11.91
C GLU A 320 -0.38 11.83 13.02
N GLY A 321 -1.64 11.88 12.65
CA GLY A 321 -2.76 11.85 13.58
C GLY A 321 -2.99 13.15 14.35
N TRP A 322 -2.32 14.27 14.00
CA TRP A 322 -2.61 15.58 14.60
C TRP A 322 -4.01 16.08 14.18
N PRO A 323 -4.76 16.78 15.08
CA PRO A 323 -4.47 17.07 16.47
C PRO A 323 -4.82 15.94 17.45
N ALA A 324 -5.47 14.89 17.01
CA ALA A 324 -5.97 13.77 17.81
C ALA A 324 -4.87 13.05 18.61
N ALA A 325 -3.65 13.00 18.06
CA ALA A 325 -2.49 12.39 18.73
C ALA A 325 -2.04 13.10 20.03
N ARG A 326 -2.56 14.30 20.30
CA ARG A 326 -2.32 15.05 21.55
C ARG A 326 -3.34 14.73 22.65
N LEU A 327 -4.40 14.01 22.32
CA LEU A 327 -5.47 13.65 23.24
C LEU A 327 -5.21 12.29 23.90
N PRO A 328 -5.87 12.00 25.04
CA PRO A 328 -5.90 10.66 25.60
C PRO A 328 -6.41 9.62 24.58
N THR A 329 -6.04 8.35 24.80
CA THR A 329 -6.17 7.29 23.81
C THR A 329 -7.61 7.14 23.21
N ALA A 330 -8.64 7.13 24.04
CA ALA A 330 -10.02 6.92 23.57
C ALA A 330 -10.56 8.13 22.79
N PRO A 331 -10.56 9.38 23.35
CA PRO A 331 -11.00 10.53 22.57
C PRO A 331 -10.09 10.82 21.37
N GLY A 332 -8.78 10.55 21.45
CA GLY A 332 -7.88 10.66 20.32
C GLY A 332 -8.28 9.76 19.15
N ARG A 333 -8.63 8.49 19.41
CA ARG A 333 -9.13 7.57 18.37
C ARG A 333 -10.46 8.03 17.77
N ALA A 334 -11.39 8.46 18.61
CA ALA A 334 -12.67 8.97 18.15
C ALA A 334 -12.49 10.20 17.24
N LEU A 335 -11.63 11.14 17.63
CA LEU A 335 -11.31 12.31 16.82
C LEU A 335 -10.60 11.92 15.52
N THR A 336 -9.67 10.94 15.54
CA THR A 336 -9.01 10.46 14.32
C THR A 336 -10.04 9.91 13.33
N LEU A 337 -10.99 9.09 13.77
CA LEU A 337 -12.05 8.55 12.93
C LEU A 337 -12.97 9.66 12.40
N ALA A 338 -13.37 10.61 13.25
CA ALA A 338 -14.18 11.76 12.84
C ALA A 338 -13.48 12.62 11.78
N LEU A 339 -12.19 12.93 11.97
CA LEU A 339 -11.39 13.68 11.01
C LEU A 339 -11.22 12.89 9.70
N THR A 340 -10.98 11.59 9.77
CA THR A 340 -10.90 10.73 8.58
C THR A 340 -12.21 10.76 7.80
N ALA A 341 -13.36 10.64 8.46
CA ALA A 341 -14.67 10.70 7.82
C ALA A 341 -14.94 12.09 7.20
N LEU A 342 -14.60 13.18 7.90
CA LEU A 342 -14.77 14.55 7.41
C LEU A 342 -13.90 14.82 6.18
N VAL A 343 -12.61 14.44 6.23
CA VAL A 343 -11.70 14.60 5.10
C VAL A 343 -12.13 13.73 3.92
N ALA A 344 -12.61 12.51 4.15
CA ALA A 344 -13.12 11.64 3.11
C ALA A 344 -14.34 12.25 2.41
N LEU A 345 -15.27 12.81 3.18
CA LEU A 345 -16.45 13.50 2.64
C LEU A 345 -16.05 14.72 1.81
N ALA A 346 -15.17 15.57 2.34
CA ALA A 346 -14.68 16.75 1.65
C ALA A 346 -13.96 16.38 0.35
N LEU A 347 -13.10 15.35 0.39
CA LEU A 347 -12.37 14.86 -0.78
C LEU A 347 -13.33 14.29 -1.83
N ASN A 348 -14.30 13.47 -1.42
CA ASN A 348 -15.29 12.92 -2.33
C ASN A 348 -16.10 14.03 -3.01
N ARG A 349 -16.55 15.04 -2.26
CA ARG A 349 -17.30 16.18 -2.81
C ARG A 349 -16.46 17.02 -3.77
N ALA A 350 -15.20 17.28 -3.44
CA ALA A 350 -14.30 18.04 -4.30
C ALA A 350 -14.01 17.32 -5.62
N LEU A 351 -13.71 16.01 -5.55
CA LEU A 351 -13.45 15.21 -6.74
C LEU A 351 -14.70 15.01 -7.60
N ALA A 352 -15.89 14.87 -6.99
CA ALA A 352 -17.16 14.77 -7.68
C ALA A 352 -17.46 16.09 -8.42
N ALA A 353 -17.36 17.24 -7.75
CA ALA A 353 -17.57 18.55 -8.36
C ALA A 353 -16.61 18.81 -9.53
N TYR A 354 -15.37 18.35 -9.42
CA TYR A 354 -14.43 18.40 -10.55
C TYR A 354 -14.88 17.48 -11.69
N ALA A 355 -15.30 16.26 -11.38
CA ALA A 355 -15.71 15.25 -12.36
C ALA A 355 -16.96 15.68 -13.15
N ASP A 356 -17.89 16.43 -12.53
CA ASP A 356 -19.10 16.94 -13.17
C ASP A 356 -18.80 17.93 -14.31
N GLY A 357 -17.64 18.60 -14.26
CA GLY A 357 -17.17 19.50 -15.31
C GLY A 357 -16.42 18.81 -16.48
N VAL A 358 -16.22 17.49 -16.42
CA VAL A 358 -15.45 16.73 -17.41
C VAL A 358 -16.35 15.88 -18.30
N HIS A 359 -16.12 15.90 -19.62
CA HIS A 359 -16.82 15.01 -20.53
C HIS A 359 -16.16 13.61 -20.54
N TRP A 360 -16.90 12.59 -20.09
CA TRP A 360 -16.41 11.21 -19.98
C TRP A 360 -16.89 10.38 -21.17
N THR A 361 -15.97 9.68 -21.85
CA THR A 361 -16.28 8.84 -23.02
C THR A 361 -16.10 7.35 -22.80
N ARG A 362 -15.03 6.95 -22.10
CA ARG A 362 -14.67 5.54 -21.83
C ARG A 362 -14.54 5.22 -20.34
N ALA A 363 -14.79 6.19 -19.50
CA ALA A 363 -14.72 6.10 -18.06
C ALA A 363 -15.93 6.82 -17.46
N THR A 364 -16.15 6.65 -16.17
CA THR A 364 -17.22 7.32 -15.41
C THR A 364 -16.63 8.32 -14.42
N PRO A 365 -17.43 9.29 -13.92
CA PRO A 365 -17.03 10.11 -12.79
C PRO A 365 -16.52 9.34 -11.59
N HIS A 366 -17.13 8.18 -11.29
CA HIS A 366 -16.72 7.34 -10.18
C HIS A 366 -15.35 6.66 -10.40
N ASP A 367 -15.04 6.26 -11.63
CA ASP A 367 -13.71 5.72 -11.97
C ASP A 367 -12.63 6.77 -11.75
N TRP A 368 -12.93 8.02 -12.14
CA TRP A 368 -12.05 9.16 -11.88
C TRP A 368 -11.84 9.37 -10.37
N ILE A 369 -12.93 9.47 -9.59
CA ILE A 369 -12.84 9.69 -8.14
C ILE A 369 -12.02 8.58 -7.48
N THR A 370 -12.25 7.32 -7.88
CA THR A 370 -11.49 6.17 -7.37
C THR A 370 -10.01 6.29 -7.67
N THR A 371 -9.65 6.52 -8.93
CA THR A 371 -8.25 6.61 -9.37
C THR A 371 -7.56 7.84 -8.78
N ALA A 372 -8.23 8.98 -8.80
CA ALA A 372 -7.73 10.23 -8.23
C ALA A 372 -7.43 10.09 -6.74
N ALA A 373 -8.34 9.50 -5.98
CA ALA A 373 -8.13 9.26 -4.57
C ALA A 373 -7.01 8.24 -4.32
N LEU A 374 -7.10 7.03 -4.85
CA LEU A 374 -6.20 5.93 -4.50
C LEU A 374 -4.82 6.07 -5.15
N SER A 375 -4.82 6.30 -6.48
CA SER A 375 -3.60 6.17 -7.28
C SER A 375 -2.86 7.49 -7.43
N PHE A 376 -3.54 8.64 -7.45
CA PHE A 376 -2.87 9.94 -7.58
C PHE A 376 -2.58 10.58 -6.21
N ILE A 377 -3.58 10.70 -5.34
CA ILE A 377 -3.39 11.28 -4.01
C ILE A 377 -2.71 10.28 -3.08
N GLY A 378 -3.23 9.05 -2.99
CA GLY A 378 -2.72 8.03 -2.07
C GLY A 378 -1.27 7.67 -2.36
N ALA A 379 -0.92 7.39 -3.64
CA ALA A 379 0.46 7.12 -4.02
C ALA A 379 1.36 8.34 -3.79
N GLY A 380 0.90 9.56 -4.11
CA GLY A 380 1.64 10.80 -3.86
C GLY A 380 2.00 10.98 -2.39
N ILE A 381 1.08 10.68 -1.47
CA ILE A 381 1.34 10.73 -0.03
C ILE A 381 2.37 9.68 0.38
N ILE A 382 2.23 8.44 -0.10
CA ILE A 382 3.17 7.37 0.26
C ILE A 382 4.57 7.67 -0.31
N LEU A 383 4.65 8.17 -1.54
CA LEU A 383 5.91 8.61 -2.15
C LEU A 383 6.56 9.75 -1.35
N HIS A 384 5.79 10.76 -0.96
CA HIS A 384 6.32 11.89 -0.18
C HIS A 384 6.75 11.48 1.23
N VAL A 385 5.89 10.78 1.97
CA VAL A 385 6.14 10.44 3.38
C VAL A 385 7.02 9.22 3.54
N GLY A 386 6.76 8.17 2.77
CA GLY A 386 7.42 6.88 2.89
C GLY A 386 8.76 6.81 2.15
N ILE A 387 8.86 7.40 0.97
CA ILE A 387 10.03 7.33 0.09
C ILE A 387 10.84 8.64 0.12
N GLY A 388 10.18 9.77 -0.07
CA GLY A 388 10.80 11.09 -0.06
C GLY A 388 11.19 11.61 1.32
N LEU A 389 10.91 10.84 2.40
CA LEU A 389 11.25 11.20 3.79
C LEU A 389 10.81 12.61 4.16
N ARG A 390 9.68 13.06 3.59
CA ARG A 390 9.07 14.40 3.78
C ARG A 390 9.93 15.57 3.26
N TRP A 391 10.91 15.30 2.39
CA TRP A 391 11.64 16.38 1.74
C TRP A 391 10.69 17.24 0.89
N PRO A 392 10.83 18.58 0.83
CA PRO A 392 11.86 19.40 1.45
C PRO A 392 11.55 19.88 2.89
N PHE A 393 10.44 19.49 3.49
CA PHE A 393 9.89 20.08 4.72
C PHE A 393 10.45 19.48 6.02
N ALA A 394 10.95 18.23 6.00
CA ALA A 394 11.58 17.64 7.17
C ALA A 394 13.10 17.81 7.12
N GLN A 395 13.68 18.39 8.18
CA GLN A 395 15.13 18.36 8.37
C GLN A 395 15.57 16.92 8.67
N LYS A 396 16.69 16.49 8.08
CA LYS A 396 17.36 15.25 8.49
C LYS A 396 17.66 15.33 9.98
N ALA A 397 17.21 14.36 10.76
CA ALA A 397 17.89 14.09 12.02
C ALA A 397 19.36 13.89 11.67
N ASN A 398 20.23 14.75 12.19
CA ASN A 398 21.67 14.64 11.99
C ASN A 398 22.07 13.19 12.29
N ARG A 399 22.42 12.43 11.28
CA ARG A 399 23.15 11.19 11.47
C ARG A 399 24.55 11.65 11.88
N HIS A 400 24.79 11.74 13.19
CA HIS A 400 26.13 11.83 13.67
C HIS A 400 26.87 10.59 13.16
N PRO A 401 28.09 10.78 12.57
CA PRO A 401 28.88 9.71 12.00
C PRO A 401 29.24 8.65 13.04
#